data_7fd3ab3ee93ba11c099928f8c4cf72ad
#
_entry.id   7fd3ab3ee93ba11c099928f8c4cf72ad
#
_cell.length_a   1.000
_cell.length_b   1.000
_cell.length_c   1.000
_cell.angle_alpha   90.00
_cell.angle_beta   90.00
_cell.angle_gamma   90.00
#
_symmetry.space_group_name_H-M   'P 1'
#
loop_
_entity.id
_entity.type
_entity.pdbx_description
1 polymer ?
#
loop_
_entity_poly.entity_id
_entity_poly.type
_entity_poly.pdbx_seq_one_letter_code
_entity_poly.pdbx_strand_id
1 'polypeptide(L)'
;MQSVYDAFILSLDSGLTEEVIYRLFFLSCFLYTFKRLYSRLDKLWPAAVHVIPGALALVLSSLLFAQAHRSPYSFTAAFFGGMLLGPIYMKAGIEAAVAAHFAADFLFFY
;
A
#
# COMPACT_ATOMS: atom_id res chain seq x y z
N MET A 1 -10.79 -7.27 27.25
CA MET A 1 -9.98 -8.19 26.43
C MET A 1 -10.67 -8.45 25.10
N GLN A 2 -9.91 -8.37 24.01
CA GLN A 2 -10.48 -8.52 22.67
C GLN A 2 -10.67 -10.01 22.34
N SER A 3 -11.84 -10.37 21.84
CA SER A 3 -12.13 -11.75 21.45
C SER A 3 -11.53 -12.04 20.07
N VAL A 4 -11.44 -13.34 19.72
CA VAL A 4 -11.01 -13.75 18.39
C VAL A 4 -11.96 -13.21 17.33
N TYR A 5 -13.25 -13.19 17.63
CA TYR A 5 -14.25 -12.64 16.71
C TYR A 5 -14.03 -11.15 16.47
N ASP A 6 -13.78 -10.37 17.54
CA ASP A 6 -13.49 -8.95 17.41
C ASP A 6 -12.22 -8.72 16.59
N ALA A 7 -11.18 -9.51 16.84
CA ALA A 7 -9.94 -9.42 16.07
C ALA A 7 -10.17 -9.70 14.58
N PHE A 8 -10.99 -10.70 14.28
CA PHE A 8 -11.34 -11.05 12.90
C PHE A 8 -12.05 -9.88 12.20
N ILE A 9 -13.09 -9.33 12.83
CA ILE A 9 -13.87 -8.24 12.24
C ILE A 9 -13.03 -6.97 12.07
N LEU A 10 -12.23 -6.60 13.08
CA LEU A 10 -11.37 -5.41 12.99
C LEU A 10 -10.29 -5.56 11.94
N SER A 11 -9.70 -6.75 11.83
CA SER A 11 -8.68 -7.02 10.81
C SER A 11 -9.26 -6.98 9.41
N LEU A 12 -10.48 -7.51 9.23
CA LEU A 12 -11.16 -7.49 7.94
C LEU A 12 -11.52 -6.06 7.54
N ASP A 13 -12.07 -5.28 8.46
CA ASP A 13 -12.43 -3.88 8.23
C ASP A 13 -11.19 -3.06 7.87
N SER A 14 -10.14 -3.18 8.66
CA SER A 14 -8.87 -2.48 8.43
C SER A 14 -8.27 -2.85 7.08
N GLY A 15 -8.17 -4.15 6.80
CA GLY A 15 -7.62 -4.62 5.54
C GLY A 15 -8.38 -4.12 4.33
N LEU A 16 -9.71 -4.21 4.38
CA LEU A 16 -10.55 -3.78 3.26
C LEU A 16 -10.52 -2.26 3.08
N THR A 17 -10.78 -1.52 4.16
CA THR A 17 -10.89 -0.05 4.10
C THR A 17 -9.56 0.59 3.71
N GLU A 18 -8.48 0.19 4.35
CA GLU A 18 -7.17 0.80 4.11
C GLU A 18 -6.64 0.45 2.73
N GLU A 19 -6.84 -0.80 2.26
CA GLU A 19 -6.39 -1.17 0.93
C GLU A 19 -7.17 -0.47 -0.18
N VAL A 20 -8.47 -0.25 0.00
CA VAL A 20 -9.26 0.52 -0.96
C VAL A 20 -8.74 1.96 -1.03
N ILE A 21 -8.48 2.60 0.11
CA ILE A 21 -8.03 3.99 0.15
C ILE A 21 -6.60 4.11 -0.39
N TYR A 22 -5.66 3.34 0.14
CA TYR A 22 -4.24 3.56 -0.11
C TYR A 22 -3.70 2.85 -1.35
N ARG A 23 -4.31 1.72 -1.77
CA ARG A 23 -3.86 1.00 -2.96
C ARG A 23 -4.76 1.26 -4.14
N LEU A 24 -6.04 1.00 -4.01
CA LEU A 24 -6.94 1.19 -5.15
C LEU A 24 -7.02 2.66 -5.58
N PHE A 25 -7.03 3.59 -4.62
CA PHE A 25 -7.13 5.02 -4.95
C PHE A 25 -5.74 5.66 -5.05
N PHE A 26 -5.02 5.82 -3.93
CA PHE A 26 -3.79 6.62 -3.93
C PHE A 26 -2.68 6.01 -4.77
N LEU A 27 -2.36 4.74 -4.59
CA LEU A 27 -1.28 4.12 -5.35
C LEU A 27 -1.59 4.13 -6.84
N SER A 28 -2.82 3.80 -7.22
CA SER A 28 -3.23 3.79 -8.63
C SER A 28 -3.19 5.18 -9.24
N CYS A 29 -3.65 6.21 -8.50
CA CYS A 29 -3.59 7.59 -8.98
C CYS A 29 -2.14 8.06 -9.16
N PHE A 30 -1.26 7.75 -8.21
CA PHE A 30 0.15 8.12 -8.31
C PHE A 30 0.83 7.38 -9.46
N LEU A 31 0.55 6.09 -9.63
CA LEU A 31 1.09 5.32 -10.75
C LEU A 31 0.70 5.93 -12.08
N TYR A 32 -0.59 6.23 -12.26
CA TYR A 32 -1.08 6.82 -13.49
C TYR A 32 -0.41 8.18 -13.74
N THR A 33 -0.40 9.05 -12.74
CA THR A 33 0.16 10.40 -12.85
C THR A 33 1.65 10.36 -13.16
N PHE A 34 2.42 9.57 -12.42
CA PHE A 34 3.86 9.52 -12.60
C PHE A 34 4.26 8.85 -13.91
N LYS A 35 3.58 7.79 -14.32
CA LYS A 35 3.83 7.17 -15.62
C LYS A 35 3.59 8.15 -16.75
N ARG A 36 2.53 8.95 -16.64
CA ARG A 36 2.23 9.96 -17.65
C ARG A 36 3.28 11.07 -17.69
N LEU A 37 3.71 11.54 -16.51
CA LEU A 37 4.74 12.58 -16.43
C LEU A 37 6.07 12.08 -16.99
N TYR A 38 6.49 10.88 -16.62
CA TYR A 38 7.77 10.33 -17.03
C TYR A 38 7.77 9.76 -18.45
N SER A 39 6.61 9.57 -19.07
CA SER A 39 6.54 9.05 -20.45
C SER A 39 7.27 9.92 -21.45
N ARG A 40 7.39 11.22 -21.16
CA ARG A 40 8.13 12.16 -22.01
C ARG A 40 9.64 11.91 -21.99
N LEU A 41 10.15 11.18 -21.01
CA LEU A 41 11.56 10.89 -20.87
C LEU A 41 11.97 9.56 -21.54
N ASP A 42 11.01 8.88 -22.17
CA ASP A 42 11.25 7.54 -22.74
C ASP A 42 12.40 7.53 -23.75
N LYS A 43 12.48 8.56 -24.59
CA LYS A 43 13.55 8.66 -25.60
C LYS A 43 14.93 8.94 -25.01
N LEU A 44 14.97 9.63 -23.86
CA LEU A 44 16.23 10.03 -23.23
C LEU A 44 16.72 8.99 -22.24
N TRP A 45 15.78 8.38 -21.48
CA TRP A 45 16.11 7.44 -20.42
C TRP A 45 15.00 6.42 -20.24
N PRO A 46 14.96 5.36 -21.07
CA PRO A 46 13.88 4.37 -21.01
C PRO A 46 13.69 3.71 -19.64
N ALA A 47 14.80 3.45 -18.91
CA ALA A 47 14.75 2.84 -17.59
C ALA A 47 13.96 3.70 -16.60
N ALA A 48 14.02 5.03 -16.71
CA ALA A 48 13.29 5.94 -15.83
C ALA A 48 11.79 5.75 -15.97
N VAL A 49 11.30 5.50 -17.17
CA VAL A 49 9.88 5.33 -17.43
C VAL A 49 9.34 4.03 -16.83
N HIS A 50 10.17 3.00 -16.73
CA HIS A 50 9.74 1.68 -16.26
C HIS A 50 9.89 1.50 -14.74
N VAL A 51 10.83 2.17 -14.11
CA VAL A 51 11.17 1.94 -12.70
C VAL A 51 10.76 3.08 -11.80
N ILE A 52 11.09 4.32 -12.15
CA ILE A 52 10.93 5.47 -11.26
C ILE A 52 9.46 5.78 -10.92
N PRO A 53 8.52 5.79 -11.88
CA PRO A 53 7.12 6.08 -11.54
C PRO A 53 6.54 5.10 -10.52
N GLY A 54 6.83 3.82 -10.68
CA GLY A 54 6.37 2.79 -9.75
C GLY A 54 6.97 2.96 -8.35
N ALA A 55 8.27 3.23 -8.29
CA ALA A 55 8.96 3.44 -7.02
C ALA A 55 8.43 4.67 -6.29
N LEU A 56 8.25 5.80 -6.99
CA LEU A 56 7.72 7.02 -6.40
C LEU A 56 6.28 6.82 -5.90
N ALA A 57 5.44 6.19 -6.71
CA ALA A 57 4.05 5.92 -6.32
C ALA A 57 4.00 5.04 -5.08
N LEU A 58 4.83 4.00 -5.03
CA LEU A 58 4.90 3.08 -3.91
C LEU A 58 5.34 3.80 -2.63
N VAL A 59 6.40 4.59 -2.69
CA VAL A 59 6.90 5.32 -1.52
C VAL A 59 5.88 6.33 -1.02
N LEU A 60 5.28 7.12 -1.92
CA LEU A 60 4.31 8.14 -1.51
C LEU A 60 3.05 7.53 -0.91
N SER A 61 2.51 6.48 -1.51
CA SER A 61 1.32 5.81 -0.94
C SER A 61 1.63 5.18 0.40
N SER A 62 2.83 4.61 0.56
CA SER A 62 3.28 4.03 1.84
C SER A 62 3.46 5.09 2.92
N LEU A 63 3.97 6.27 2.57
CA LEU A 63 4.08 7.39 3.50
C LEU A 63 2.70 7.88 3.94
N LEU A 64 1.75 8.01 3.02
CA LEU A 64 0.38 8.40 3.37
C LEU A 64 -0.27 7.38 4.29
N PHE A 65 -0.09 6.10 3.99
CA PHE A 65 -0.59 5.03 4.84
C PHE A 65 0.04 5.10 6.25
N ALA A 66 1.35 5.32 6.31
CA ALA A 66 2.06 5.41 7.58
C ALA A 66 1.61 6.61 8.42
N GLN A 67 1.27 7.75 7.79
CA GLN A 67 0.82 8.94 8.50
C GLN A 67 -0.49 8.75 9.26
N ALA A 68 -1.28 7.76 8.89
CA ALA A 68 -2.50 7.43 9.62
C ALA A 68 -2.21 6.75 10.97
N HIS A 69 -0.96 6.40 11.24
CA HIS A 69 -0.53 5.73 12.45
C HIS A 69 0.22 6.71 13.36
N ARG A 70 -0.15 6.75 14.64
CA ARG A 70 0.26 7.83 15.55
C ARG A 70 1.59 7.63 16.26
N SER A 71 1.98 6.37 16.53
CA SER A 71 3.25 6.13 17.24
C SER A 71 4.40 5.92 16.25
N PRO A 72 5.65 6.22 16.65
CA PRO A 72 6.80 5.95 15.79
C PRO A 72 6.92 4.50 15.38
N TYR A 73 6.61 3.57 16.27
CA TYR A 73 6.62 2.15 15.94
C TYR A 73 5.56 1.81 14.90
N SER A 74 4.32 2.28 15.12
CA SER A 74 3.22 2.04 14.17
C SER A 74 3.47 2.70 12.82
N PHE A 75 4.05 3.89 12.81
CA PHE A 75 4.42 4.58 11.58
C PHE A 75 5.43 3.75 10.78
N THR A 76 6.49 3.31 11.43
CA THR A 76 7.54 2.53 10.76
C THR A 76 6.99 1.20 10.25
N ALA A 77 6.24 0.48 11.08
CA ALA A 77 5.63 -0.78 10.69
C ALA A 77 4.67 -0.61 9.51
N ALA A 78 3.85 0.46 9.54
CA ALA A 78 2.91 0.74 8.46
C ALA A 78 3.63 1.13 7.16
N PHE A 79 4.71 1.90 7.25
CA PHE A 79 5.49 2.27 6.06
C PHE A 79 6.04 1.02 5.37
N PHE A 80 6.73 0.16 6.12
CA PHE A 80 7.28 -1.06 5.55
C PHE A 80 6.18 -2.03 5.11
N GLY A 81 5.07 -2.09 5.85
CA GLY A 81 3.89 -2.84 5.43
C GLY A 81 3.36 -2.35 4.08
N GLY A 82 3.29 -1.03 3.89
CA GLY A 82 2.90 -0.44 2.62
C GLY A 82 3.86 -0.79 1.49
N MET A 83 5.16 -0.81 1.78
CA MET A 83 6.18 -1.18 0.80
C MET A 83 6.07 -2.66 0.38
N LEU A 84 5.44 -3.50 1.19
CA LEU A 84 5.16 -4.90 0.85
C LEU A 84 3.81 -5.06 0.18
N LEU A 85 2.78 -4.41 0.71
CA LEU A 85 1.41 -4.53 0.19
C LEU A 85 1.22 -3.87 -1.17
N GLY A 86 1.97 -2.78 -1.44
CA GLY A 86 1.91 -2.13 -2.73
C GLY A 86 2.27 -3.05 -3.90
N PRO A 87 3.45 -3.71 -3.86
CA PRO A 87 3.81 -4.69 -4.89
C PRO A 87 2.83 -5.86 -5.00
N ILE A 88 2.27 -6.33 -3.87
CA ILE A 88 1.25 -7.37 -3.91
C ILE A 88 0.03 -6.89 -4.68
N TYR A 89 -0.43 -5.67 -4.40
CA TYR A 89 -1.53 -5.06 -5.14
C TYR A 89 -1.20 -4.92 -6.63
N MET A 90 -0.02 -4.43 -6.94
CA MET A 90 0.39 -4.18 -8.32
C MET A 90 0.49 -5.46 -9.14
N LYS A 91 0.88 -6.57 -8.52
CA LYS A 91 1.06 -7.84 -9.21
C LYS A 91 -0.16 -8.74 -9.17
N ALA A 92 -0.89 -8.74 -8.07
CA ALA A 92 -1.96 -9.72 -7.82
C ALA A 92 -3.34 -9.09 -7.59
N GLY A 93 -3.41 -7.75 -7.49
CA GLY A 93 -4.68 -7.03 -7.39
C GLY A 93 -5.12 -6.74 -5.97
N ILE A 94 -6.27 -6.05 -5.87
CA ILE A 94 -6.79 -5.57 -4.57
C ILE A 94 -7.17 -6.71 -3.64
N GLU A 95 -7.67 -7.80 -4.17
CA GLU A 95 -8.09 -8.94 -3.35
C GLU A 95 -6.91 -9.57 -2.63
N ALA A 96 -5.79 -9.73 -3.32
CA ALA A 96 -4.57 -10.26 -2.71
C ALA A 96 -4.00 -9.31 -1.65
N ALA A 97 -4.04 -8.01 -1.91
CA ALA A 97 -3.57 -7.00 -0.95
C ALA A 97 -4.45 -6.98 0.31
N VAL A 98 -5.77 -7.05 0.14
CA VAL A 98 -6.71 -7.13 1.27
C VAL A 98 -6.47 -8.39 2.09
N ALA A 99 -6.30 -9.54 1.43
CA ALA A 99 -6.05 -10.81 2.12
C ALA A 99 -4.74 -10.77 2.90
N ALA A 100 -3.67 -10.24 2.31
CA ALA A 100 -2.38 -10.12 2.97
C ALA A 100 -2.44 -9.16 4.16
N HIS A 101 -3.12 -8.01 4.00
CA HIS A 101 -3.28 -7.03 5.07
C HIS A 101 -4.11 -7.61 6.21
N PHE A 102 -5.22 -8.28 5.89
CA PHE A 102 -6.04 -8.97 6.88
C PHE A 102 -5.22 -9.99 7.67
N ALA A 103 -4.46 -10.83 6.97
CA ALA A 103 -3.66 -11.86 7.62
C ALA A 103 -2.60 -11.25 8.54
N ALA A 104 -1.93 -10.19 8.10
CA ALA A 104 -0.93 -9.52 8.92
C ALA A 104 -1.54 -8.92 10.18
N ASP A 105 -2.66 -8.21 10.05
CA ASP A 105 -3.33 -7.61 11.19
C ASP A 105 -3.87 -8.66 12.16
N PHE A 106 -4.51 -9.70 11.63
CA PHE A 106 -5.11 -10.75 12.46
C PHE A 106 -4.05 -11.53 13.24
N LEU A 107 -2.93 -11.86 12.58
CA LEU A 107 -1.89 -12.70 13.18
C LEU A 107 -0.94 -11.93 14.10
N PHE A 108 -0.66 -10.65 13.80
CA PHE A 108 0.40 -9.93 14.50
C PHE A 108 -0.08 -8.73 15.32
N PHE A 109 -1.26 -8.17 15.04
CA PHE A 109 -1.71 -6.95 15.72
C PHE A 109 -3.01 -7.12 16.50
N TYR A 110 -3.69 -8.21 16.32
CA TYR A 110 -4.90 -8.57 17.06
C TYR A 110 -4.79 -10.02 17.49
#